data_e5bddd5eef4201187b9b4fb7c69dc434
#
_entry.id   e5bddd5eef4201187b9b4fb7c69dc434
#
_cell.length_a   1.000
_cell.length_b   1.000
_cell.length_c   1.000
_cell.angle_alpha   90.00
_cell.angle_beta   90.00
_cell.angle_gamma   90.00
#
_symmetry.space_group_name_H-M   'P 1'
#
loop_
_entity.id
_entity.type
_entity.pdbx_description
1 polymer ?
#
loop_
_entity_poly.entity_id
_entity_poly.type
_entity_poly.pdbx_seq_one_letter_code
_entity_poly.pdbx_strand_id
1 'polypeptide(L)'
;MRKLLQISDMHFGTEQLDVMAALLALSQENKPDVLVVSGDITQRATAEQFSRARAFCDSLRVAQMISLPGNHDIPLFNLFSRVMSPYAAYQKAFGHALEPDLITPSLCLATVNTTRWWRHKNGEVSKAQIDRVCEQLSRATSQQLRVVVVHQPVHVLRPQDEHDRLRGWEPAVRAWAAAGADVVMGGHIHLPYVCELSDTVSGLKRRLWCVQAGTAVSSRIRREAPNSVNLLEFPDDANNLRCCVERWDYQKAGGRFELADSSVLNVQRI
;
A
#
# COMPACT_ATOMS: atom_id res chain seq x y z
N MET A 1 -19.68 4.56 -7.48
CA MET A 1 -18.46 3.73 -7.28
C MET A 1 -17.30 4.65 -7.05
N ARG A 2 -16.47 4.41 -6.05
CA ARG A 2 -15.22 5.10 -5.77
C ARG A 2 -14.05 4.24 -6.19
N LYS A 3 -12.94 4.87 -6.54
CA LYS A 3 -11.73 4.20 -6.99
C LYS A 3 -10.53 4.61 -6.16
N LEU A 4 -9.77 3.63 -5.69
CA LEU A 4 -8.50 3.83 -5.01
C LEU A 4 -7.40 3.18 -5.86
N LEU A 5 -6.42 3.98 -6.28
CA LEU A 5 -5.21 3.50 -6.97
C LEU A 5 -4.12 3.25 -5.93
N GLN A 6 -3.66 2.01 -5.81
CA GLN A 6 -2.49 1.65 -5.00
C GLN A 6 -1.26 1.53 -5.89
N ILE A 7 -0.23 2.31 -5.56
CA ILE A 7 1.11 2.20 -6.13
C ILE A 7 2.11 1.91 -5.00
N SER A 8 3.10 1.09 -5.26
CA SER A 8 4.11 0.69 -4.29
C SER A 8 5.47 0.52 -4.95
N ASP A 9 6.53 0.54 -4.14
CA ASP A 9 7.87 0.15 -4.57
C ASP A 9 8.32 0.90 -5.84
N MET A 10 8.08 2.21 -5.86
CA MET A 10 8.44 3.08 -6.99
C MET A 10 9.95 3.23 -7.16
N HIS A 11 10.70 3.14 -6.06
CA HIS A 11 12.17 3.21 -6.01
C HIS A 11 12.75 4.30 -6.92
N PHE A 12 12.31 5.54 -6.77
CA PHE A 12 12.86 6.66 -7.52
C PHE A 12 14.39 6.71 -7.40
N GLY A 13 15.07 6.81 -8.53
CA GLY A 13 16.47 6.51 -8.75
C GLY A 13 16.69 5.27 -9.63
N THR A 14 15.62 4.50 -9.87
CA THR A 14 15.59 3.36 -10.81
C THR A 14 14.29 3.31 -11.62
N GLU A 15 13.56 4.42 -11.65
CA GLU A 15 12.28 4.56 -12.37
C GLU A 15 12.47 4.47 -13.89
N GLN A 16 11.43 4.01 -14.57
CA GLN A 16 11.37 3.84 -16.01
C GLN A 16 10.37 4.85 -16.59
N LEU A 17 10.83 5.74 -17.47
CA LEU A 17 10.03 6.86 -17.97
C LEU A 17 8.83 6.41 -18.82
N ASP A 18 8.99 5.33 -19.58
CA ASP A 18 7.93 4.72 -20.37
C ASP A 18 6.81 4.14 -19.48
N VAL A 19 7.20 3.48 -18.39
CA VAL A 19 6.23 2.94 -17.41
C VAL A 19 5.53 4.08 -16.67
N MET A 20 6.24 5.15 -16.31
CA MET A 20 5.65 6.34 -15.69
C MET A 20 4.61 7.01 -16.61
N ALA A 21 4.92 7.15 -17.90
CA ALA A 21 4.00 7.71 -18.89
C ALA A 21 2.74 6.84 -19.04
N ALA A 22 2.92 5.52 -19.07
CA ALA A 22 1.81 4.57 -19.12
C ALA A 22 0.92 4.62 -17.86
N LEU A 23 1.53 4.77 -16.67
CA LEU A 23 0.76 4.90 -15.41
C LEU A 23 -0.01 6.21 -15.35
N LEU A 24 0.57 7.29 -15.89
CA LEU A 24 -0.15 8.57 -16.01
C LEU A 24 -1.39 8.41 -16.90
N ALA A 25 -1.27 7.74 -18.05
CA ALA A 25 -2.42 7.46 -18.93
C ALA A 25 -3.48 6.62 -18.22
N LEU A 26 -3.09 5.53 -17.54
CA LEU A 26 -4.00 4.69 -16.75
C LEU A 26 -4.76 5.51 -15.69
N SER A 27 -4.06 6.39 -14.98
CA SER A 27 -4.68 7.26 -13.96
C SER A 27 -5.69 8.23 -14.58
N GLN A 28 -5.36 8.82 -15.73
CA GLN A 28 -6.28 9.73 -16.45
C GLN A 28 -7.53 9.03 -16.97
N GLU A 29 -7.41 7.80 -17.43
CA GLU A 29 -8.52 6.98 -17.91
C GLU A 29 -9.45 6.56 -16.77
N ASN A 30 -8.88 6.08 -15.66
CA ASN A 30 -9.64 5.52 -14.54
C ASN A 30 -10.11 6.57 -13.53
N LYS A 31 -9.47 7.75 -13.47
CA LYS A 31 -9.82 8.87 -12.58
C LYS A 31 -10.02 8.44 -11.13
N PRO A 32 -9.00 7.87 -10.47
CA PRO A 32 -9.12 7.45 -9.09
C PRO A 32 -9.41 8.63 -8.16
N ASP A 33 -10.20 8.40 -7.11
CA ASP A 33 -10.51 9.38 -6.08
C ASP A 33 -9.38 9.49 -5.05
N VAL A 34 -8.72 8.36 -4.78
CA VAL A 34 -7.65 8.25 -3.78
C VAL A 34 -6.42 7.57 -4.38
N LEU A 35 -5.26 8.14 -4.14
CA LEU A 35 -3.95 7.55 -4.40
C LEU A 35 -3.34 7.06 -3.08
N VAL A 36 -3.01 5.78 -3.02
CA VAL A 36 -2.27 5.18 -1.91
C VAL A 36 -0.86 4.83 -2.37
N VAL A 37 0.15 5.43 -1.72
CA VAL A 37 1.57 5.15 -1.94
C VAL A 37 2.07 4.31 -0.78
N SER A 38 2.19 2.99 -0.98
CA SER A 38 2.41 2.03 0.10
C SER A 38 3.89 1.71 0.37
N GLY A 39 4.75 2.72 0.29
CA GLY A 39 6.17 2.65 0.70
C GLY A 39 7.16 2.34 -0.42
N ASP A 40 8.45 2.34 -0.05
CA ASP A 40 9.61 2.22 -0.94
C ASP A 40 9.51 3.19 -2.14
N ILE A 41 9.25 4.45 -1.78
CA ILE A 41 9.09 5.56 -2.71
C ILE A 41 10.40 5.82 -3.43
N THR A 42 11.51 5.75 -2.69
CA THR A 42 12.84 6.06 -3.17
C THR A 42 13.76 4.85 -3.12
N GLN A 43 14.84 4.88 -3.90
CA GLN A 43 15.89 3.85 -3.84
C GLN A 43 16.88 4.09 -2.71
N ARG A 44 17.15 5.36 -2.33
CA ARG A 44 18.25 5.75 -1.45
C ARG A 44 17.89 6.85 -0.44
N ALA A 45 16.64 7.19 -0.29
CA ALA A 45 16.14 8.23 0.62
C ALA A 45 16.80 9.61 0.40
N THR A 46 17.17 9.96 -0.84
CA THR A 46 17.73 11.29 -1.11
C THR A 46 16.60 12.31 -1.32
N ALA A 47 16.86 13.57 -0.96
CA ALA A 47 15.90 14.65 -1.14
C ALA A 47 15.48 14.83 -2.62
N GLU A 48 16.41 14.62 -3.55
CA GLU A 48 16.14 14.66 -4.98
C GLU A 48 15.17 13.56 -5.42
N GLN A 49 15.42 12.30 -4.98
CA GLN A 49 14.53 11.17 -5.29
C GLN A 49 13.12 11.40 -4.74
N PHE A 50 12.99 11.89 -3.51
CA PHE A 50 11.69 12.24 -2.93
C PHE A 50 11.00 13.37 -3.69
N SER A 51 11.74 14.41 -4.10
CA SER A 51 11.16 15.51 -4.86
C SER A 51 10.61 15.05 -6.22
N ARG A 52 11.37 14.20 -6.94
CA ARG A 52 10.93 13.62 -8.22
C ARG A 52 9.74 12.68 -8.05
N ALA A 53 9.74 11.85 -7.02
CA ALA A 53 8.63 10.97 -6.69
C ALA A 53 7.37 11.78 -6.37
N ARG A 54 7.50 12.84 -5.58
CA ARG A 54 6.38 13.73 -5.26
C ARG A 54 5.81 14.40 -6.51
N ALA A 55 6.66 14.96 -7.36
CA ALA A 55 6.23 15.56 -8.62
C ALA A 55 5.50 14.57 -9.53
N PHE A 56 5.96 13.33 -9.57
CA PHE A 56 5.27 12.26 -10.31
C PHE A 56 3.89 11.96 -9.70
N CYS A 57 3.80 11.76 -8.38
CA CYS A 57 2.51 11.53 -7.73
C CYS A 57 1.53 12.68 -7.98
N ASP A 58 1.99 13.92 -7.91
CA ASP A 58 1.16 15.10 -8.21
C ASP A 58 0.69 15.13 -9.67
N SER A 59 1.50 14.63 -10.61
CA SER A 59 1.14 14.54 -12.04
C SER A 59 0.01 13.55 -12.33
N LEU A 60 -0.22 12.56 -11.46
CA LEU A 60 -1.35 11.62 -11.55
C LEU A 60 -2.71 12.31 -11.34
N ARG A 61 -2.72 13.54 -10.80
CA ARG A 61 -3.90 14.39 -10.59
C ARG A 61 -5.03 13.74 -9.79
N VAL A 62 -4.67 12.93 -8.81
CA VAL A 62 -5.62 12.33 -7.86
C VAL A 62 -5.89 13.31 -6.73
N ALA A 63 -7.16 13.50 -6.39
CA ALA A 63 -7.58 14.55 -5.45
C ALA A 63 -7.08 14.34 -4.02
N GLN A 64 -6.97 13.08 -3.60
CA GLN A 64 -6.51 12.70 -2.25
C GLN A 64 -5.35 11.74 -2.37
N MET A 65 -4.24 12.05 -1.72
CA MET A 65 -3.06 11.19 -1.67
C MET A 65 -2.73 10.84 -0.22
N ILE A 66 -2.57 9.55 0.03
CA ILE A 66 -2.09 8.98 1.28
C ILE A 66 -0.78 8.26 0.99
N SER A 67 0.26 8.55 1.77
CA SER A 67 1.55 7.88 1.64
C SER A 67 2.10 7.46 2.99
N LEU A 68 2.85 6.38 2.99
CA LEU A 68 3.65 5.93 4.13
C LEU A 68 5.06 5.55 3.65
N PRO A 69 6.09 5.64 4.51
CA PRO A 69 7.43 5.28 4.11
C PRO A 69 7.65 3.75 4.08
N GLY A 70 8.49 3.29 3.15
CA GLY A 70 9.06 1.94 3.13
C GLY A 70 10.48 1.93 3.71
N ASN A 71 11.11 0.77 3.72
CA ASN A 71 12.45 0.63 4.31
C ASN A 71 13.57 1.30 3.48
N HIS A 72 13.38 1.46 2.16
CA HIS A 72 14.30 2.22 1.30
C HIS A 72 14.16 3.74 1.48
N ASP A 73 13.13 4.21 2.14
CA ASP A 73 12.88 5.63 2.43
C ASP A 73 13.60 6.14 3.70
N ILE A 74 14.37 5.26 4.35
CA ILE A 74 15.27 5.58 5.45
C ILE A 74 16.72 5.57 4.93
N PRO A 75 17.53 6.62 5.19
CA PRO A 75 18.92 6.67 4.74
C PRO A 75 19.71 5.43 5.19
N LEU A 76 20.34 4.71 4.24
CA LEU A 76 21.11 3.51 4.54
C LEU A 76 22.58 3.85 4.87
N PHE A 77 23.18 4.75 4.09
CA PHE A 77 24.63 5.04 4.17
C PHE A 77 24.94 6.25 5.04
N ASN A 78 24.00 7.17 5.24
CA ASN A 78 24.18 8.29 6.17
C ASN A 78 23.68 7.89 7.56
N LEU A 79 24.58 7.28 8.35
CA LEU A 79 24.26 6.78 9.69
C LEU A 79 23.80 7.89 10.64
N PHE A 80 24.37 9.09 10.52
CA PHE A 80 23.96 10.22 11.33
C PHE A 80 22.49 10.61 11.06
N SER A 81 22.14 10.81 9.79
CA SER A 81 20.75 11.10 9.42
C SER A 81 19.81 9.95 9.76
N ARG A 82 20.27 8.69 9.61
CA ARG A 82 19.48 7.50 9.95
C ARG A 82 19.08 7.44 11.43
N VAL A 83 19.95 7.87 12.31
CA VAL A 83 19.71 7.87 13.77
C VAL A 83 18.96 9.11 14.21
N MET A 84 19.39 10.29 13.76
CA MET A 84 18.88 11.57 14.28
C MET A 84 17.57 12.02 13.62
N SER A 85 17.38 11.72 12.33
CA SER A 85 16.23 12.19 11.57
C SER A 85 15.90 11.27 10.37
N PRO A 86 15.55 10.00 10.63
CA PRO A 86 15.42 8.97 9.60
C PRO A 86 14.41 9.30 8.50
N TYR A 87 13.41 10.09 8.80
CA TYR A 87 12.31 10.42 7.88
C TYR A 87 12.31 11.87 7.40
N ALA A 88 13.35 12.66 7.69
CA ALA A 88 13.33 14.10 7.38
C ALA A 88 13.12 14.40 5.89
N ALA A 89 13.77 13.66 4.99
CA ALA A 89 13.62 13.85 3.55
C ALA A 89 12.22 13.42 3.06
N TYR A 90 11.69 12.32 3.59
CA TYR A 90 10.30 11.90 3.36
C TYR A 90 9.32 12.97 3.83
N GLN A 91 9.44 13.42 5.08
CA GLN A 91 8.54 14.41 5.68
C GLN A 91 8.54 15.74 4.92
N LYS A 92 9.69 16.16 4.40
CA LYS A 92 9.79 17.37 3.56
C LYS A 92 9.00 17.26 2.26
N ALA A 93 8.92 16.07 1.66
CA ALA A 93 8.26 15.87 0.37
C ALA A 93 6.80 15.44 0.51
N PHE A 94 6.47 14.59 1.48
CA PHE A 94 5.15 13.95 1.61
C PHE A 94 4.35 14.41 2.83
N GLY A 95 4.92 15.27 3.69
CA GLY A 95 4.26 15.77 4.90
C GLY A 95 4.75 15.11 6.17
N HIS A 96 4.47 15.74 7.30
CA HIS A 96 5.03 15.34 8.59
C HIS A 96 4.48 14.04 9.16
N ALA A 97 3.26 13.66 8.79
CA ALA A 97 2.63 12.44 9.27
C ALA A 97 3.26 11.22 8.59
N LEU A 98 3.75 10.27 9.41
CA LEU A 98 4.28 8.98 8.93
C LEU A 98 3.18 7.91 8.85
N GLU A 99 2.06 8.17 9.48
CA GLU A 99 0.86 7.32 9.54
C GLU A 99 -0.40 8.17 9.29
N PRO A 100 -0.53 8.82 8.11
CA PRO A 100 -1.72 9.62 7.82
C PRO A 100 -2.93 8.71 7.61
N ASP A 101 -4.06 9.11 8.18
CA ASP A 101 -5.33 8.42 8.01
C ASP A 101 -6.24 9.20 7.05
N LEU A 102 -7.16 8.50 6.40
CA LEU A 102 -8.17 9.12 5.53
C LEU A 102 -9.55 8.60 5.90
N ILE A 103 -10.43 9.52 6.27
CA ILE A 103 -11.83 9.22 6.59
C ILE A 103 -12.71 10.00 5.62
N THR A 104 -13.52 9.28 4.85
CA THR A 104 -14.55 9.84 3.96
C THR A 104 -15.89 9.16 4.25
N PRO A 105 -17.01 9.60 3.67
CA PRO A 105 -18.29 8.91 3.86
C PRO A 105 -18.29 7.41 3.50
N SER A 106 -17.44 6.99 2.54
CA SER A 106 -17.38 5.61 2.03
C SER A 106 -16.08 4.85 2.33
N LEU A 107 -15.07 5.51 2.95
CA LEU A 107 -13.77 4.91 3.22
C LEU A 107 -13.27 5.30 4.61
N CYS A 108 -12.83 4.32 5.38
CA CYS A 108 -12.01 4.47 6.58
C CYS A 108 -10.67 3.79 6.31
N LEU A 109 -9.62 4.59 6.04
CA LEU A 109 -8.29 4.10 5.73
C LEU A 109 -7.32 4.50 6.84
N ALA A 110 -6.69 3.50 7.46
CA ALA A 110 -5.65 3.66 8.46
C ALA A 110 -4.30 3.23 7.87
N THR A 111 -3.24 4.02 8.07
CA THR A 111 -1.90 3.63 7.68
C THR A 111 -1.06 3.24 8.89
N VAL A 112 -0.09 2.36 8.68
CA VAL A 112 0.85 1.93 9.72
C VAL A 112 2.27 2.00 9.19
N ASN A 113 3.09 2.87 9.76
CA ASN A 113 4.52 2.89 9.47
C ASN A 113 5.20 1.70 10.13
N THR A 114 5.45 0.67 9.35
CA THR A 114 6.09 -0.57 9.79
C THR A 114 7.61 -0.52 9.75
N THR A 115 8.20 0.56 9.22
CA THR A 115 9.66 0.72 9.16
C THR A 115 10.24 1.10 10.52
N ARG A 116 11.53 0.76 10.74
CA ARG A 116 12.27 1.12 11.94
C ARG A 116 13.69 1.54 11.55
N TRP A 117 14.18 2.64 12.08
CA TRP A 117 15.51 3.17 11.75
C TRP A 117 16.65 2.19 12.09
N TRP A 118 16.47 1.31 13.09
CA TRP A 118 17.45 0.27 13.48
C TRP A 118 17.32 -1.04 12.71
N ARG A 119 16.29 -1.19 11.85
CA ARG A 119 16.12 -2.33 10.96
C ARG A 119 16.36 -1.90 9.52
N HIS A 120 17.06 -2.74 8.76
CA HIS A 120 17.33 -2.43 7.34
C HIS A 120 16.15 -2.78 6.44
N LYS A 121 15.62 -3.99 6.58
CA LYS A 121 14.64 -4.55 5.65
C LYS A 121 13.32 -4.92 6.35
N ASN A 122 13.42 -5.59 7.48
CA ASN A 122 12.26 -6.14 8.16
C ASN A 122 11.46 -5.06 8.88
N GLY A 123 10.17 -5.04 8.62
CA GLY A 123 9.23 -4.19 9.32
C GLY A 123 8.75 -4.79 10.65
N GLU A 124 8.14 -3.92 11.44
CA GLU A 124 7.58 -4.30 12.74
C GLU A 124 6.36 -3.45 13.06
N VAL A 125 5.29 -4.07 13.54
CA VAL A 125 4.13 -3.36 14.08
C VAL A 125 4.12 -3.47 15.61
N SER A 126 3.99 -2.35 16.28
CA SER A 126 3.90 -2.29 17.75
C SER A 126 2.46 -2.49 18.24
N LYS A 127 2.32 -2.90 19.50
CA LYS A 127 0.99 -2.98 20.14
C LYS A 127 0.24 -1.64 20.09
N ALA A 128 0.91 -0.53 20.34
CA ALA A 128 0.31 0.81 20.29
C ALA A 128 -0.25 1.14 18.88
N GLN A 129 0.47 0.75 17.81
CA GLN A 129 -0.03 0.91 16.44
C GLN A 129 -1.24 0.02 16.16
N ILE A 130 -1.22 -1.23 16.65
CA ILE A 130 -2.36 -2.14 16.54
C ILE A 130 -3.58 -1.53 17.22
N ASP A 131 -3.45 -1.10 18.47
CA ASP A 131 -4.54 -0.53 19.28
C ASP A 131 -5.10 0.76 18.63
N ARG A 132 -4.25 1.67 18.13
CA ARG A 132 -4.65 2.88 17.38
C ARG A 132 -5.52 2.55 16.17
N VAL A 133 -5.08 1.59 15.37
CA VAL A 133 -5.83 1.17 14.17
C VAL A 133 -7.16 0.54 14.58
N CYS A 134 -7.19 -0.31 15.62
CA CYS A 134 -8.43 -0.90 16.12
C CYS A 134 -9.42 0.18 16.59
N GLU A 135 -8.94 1.19 17.31
CA GLU A 135 -9.77 2.31 17.75
C GLU A 135 -10.37 3.08 16.56
N GLN A 136 -9.57 3.35 15.53
CA GLN A 136 -10.07 4.02 14.32
C GLN A 136 -11.10 3.17 13.58
N LEU A 137 -10.82 1.88 13.35
CA LEU A 137 -11.72 0.96 12.66
C LEU A 137 -13.06 0.79 13.40
N SER A 138 -13.04 0.78 14.75
CA SER A 138 -14.25 0.65 15.56
C SER A 138 -15.19 1.85 15.47
N ARG A 139 -14.67 3.02 15.06
CA ARG A 139 -15.46 4.24 14.84
C ARG A 139 -16.03 4.32 13.42
N ALA A 140 -15.61 3.43 12.53
CA ALA A 140 -16.07 3.44 11.14
C ALA A 140 -17.54 3.00 11.06
N THR A 141 -18.29 3.65 10.18
CA THR A 141 -19.69 3.35 9.92
C THR A 141 -19.84 2.13 9.01
N SER A 142 -21.04 1.56 8.94
CA SER A 142 -21.37 0.46 8.02
C SER A 142 -21.27 0.87 6.52
N GLN A 143 -21.22 2.16 6.22
CA GLN A 143 -21.07 2.65 4.84
C GLN A 143 -19.61 2.67 4.40
N GLN A 144 -18.66 2.64 5.32
CA GLN A 144 -17.24 2.77 5.01
C GLN A 144 -16.58 1.41 4.76
N LEU A 145 -15.84 1.29 3.66
CA LEU A 145 -14.84 0.24 3.50
C LEU A 145 -13.69 0.52 4.45
N ARG A 146 -13.24 -0.49 5.21
CA ARG A 146 -12.21 -0.36 6.23
C ARG A 146 -10.90 -0.96 5.72
N VAL A 147 -9.95 -0.08 5.41
CA VAL A 147 -8.66 -0.44 4.81
C VAL A 147 -7.53 -0.13 5.78
N VAL A 148 -6.63 -1.08 5.97
CA VAL A 148 -5.35 -0.88 6.66
C VAL A 148 -4.23 -0.94 5.64
N VAL A 149 -3.33 0.05 5.64
CA VAL A 149 -2.19 0.07 4.72
C VAL A 149 -0.88 -0.05 5.51
N VAL A 150 -0.08 -1.02 5.12
CA VAL A 150 1.26 -1.28 5.63
C VAL A 150 2.25 -1.29 4.47
N HIS A 151 3.56 -1.28 4.74
CA HIS A 151 4.55 -1.53 3.68
C HIS A 151 4.92 -3.01 3.61
N GLN A 152 5.45 -3.59 4.69
CA GLN A 152 5.81 -5.01 4.70
C GLN A 152 4.57 -5.90 4.74
N PRO A 153 4.58 -7.04 4.02
CA PRO A 153 3.41 -7.91 3.88
C PRO A 153 3.00 -8.58 5.19
N VAL A 154 1.70 -8.63 5.46
CA VAL A 154 1.14 -9.41 6.58
C VAL A 154 1.00 -10.89 6.25
N HIS A 155 1.05 -11.22 4.97
CA HIS A 155 0.99 -12.58 4.44
C HIS A 155 1.97 -12.73 3.28
N VAL A 156 2.44 -13.95 3.02
CA VAL A 156 3.30 -14.26 1.87
C VAL A 156 2.85 -15.60 1.27
N LEU A 157 2.86 -15.68 -0.05
CA LEU A 157 2.44 -16.87 -0.77
C LEU A 157 3.53 -17.93 -0.86
N ARG A 158 4.80 -17.54 -0.70
CA ARG A 158 5.95 -18.41 -0.92
C ARG A 158 6.79 -18.52 0.34
N PRO A 159 7.23 -19.74 0.72
CA PRO A 159 8.09 -19.94 1.89
C PRO A 159 9.37 -19.09 1.88
N GLN A 160 9.93 -18.85 0.69
CA GLN A 160 11.12 -18.01 0.54
C GLN A 160 10.93 -16.54 0.90
N ASP A 161 9.70 -16.05 0.93
CA ASP A 161 9.37 -14.67 1.29
C ASP A 161 9.02 -14.53 2.77
N GLU A 162 9.02 -15.62 3.54
CA GLU A 162 8.63 -15.61 4.96
C GLU A 162 9.49 -14.67 5.80
N HIS A 163 10.76 -14.51 5.45
CA HIS A 163 11.66 -13.60 6.14
C HIS A 163 11.34 -12.10 5.91
N ASP A 164 10.54 -11.78 4.91
CA ASP A 164 10.09 -10.41 4.59
C ASP A 164 8.74 -10.06 5.23
N ARG A 165 8.07 -11.06 5.82
CA ARG A 165 6.79 -10.84 6.49
C ARG A 165 6.93 -9.88 7.68
N LEU A 166 5.94 -9.02 7.86
CA LEU A 166 5.85 -8.05 8.94
C LEU A 166 5.95 -8.73 10.32
N ARG A 167 6.90 -8.30 11.16
CA ARG A 167 6.97 -8.78 12.53
C ARG A 167 5.78 -8.28 13.33
N GLY A 168 5.11 -9.18 14.06
CA GLY A 168 3.87 -8.86 14.77
C GLY A 168 2.62 -8.90 13.87
N TRP A 169 2.74 -9.45 12.66
CA TRP A 169 1.61 -9.55 11.72
C TRP A 169 0.41 -10.32 12.29
N GLU A 170 0.65 -11.43 12.99
CA GLU A 170 -0.46 -12.29 13.43
C GLU A 170 -1.35 -11.61 14.47
N PRO A 171 -0.84 -11.07 15.62
CA PRO A 171 -1.67 -10.30 16.53
C PRO A 171 -2.31 -9.07 15.87
N ALA A 172 -1.63 -8.42 14.92
CA ALA A 172 -2.18 -7.28 14.17
C ALA A 172 -3.37 -7.69 13.31
N VAL A 173 -3.22 -8.71 12.46
CA VAL A 173 -4.28 -9.23 11.58
C VAL A 173 -5.50 -9.68 12.39
N ARG A 174 -5.29 -10.40 13.51
CA ARG A 174 -6.38 -10.83 14.38
C ARG A 174 -7.13 -9.66 15.03
N ALA A 175 -6.38 -8.67 15.52
CA ALA A 175 -6.97 -7.50 16.17
C ALA A 175 -7.72 -6.62 15.14
N TRP A 176 -7.11 -6.36 13.99
CA TRP A 176 -7.71 -5.55 12.93
C TRP A 176 -8.96 -6.22 12.34
N ALA A 177 -8.92 -7.54 12.10
CA ALA A 177 -10.10 -8.29 11.70
C ALA A 177 -11.23 -8.17 12.73
N ALA A 178 -10.92 -8.35 14.03
CA ALA A 178 -11.89 -8.21 15.10
C ALA A 178 -12.47 -6.79 15.22
N ALA A 179 -11.66 -5.76 14.91
CA ALA A 179 -12.07 -4.36 14.90
C ALA A 179 -12.82 -3.95 13.62
N GLY A 180 -12.95 -4.86 12.65
CA GLY A 180 -13.76 -4.63 11.47
C GLY A 180 -13.01 -4.36 10.17
N ALA A 181 -11.68 -4.52 10.09
CA ALA A 181 -10.95 -4.39 8.84
C ALA A 181 -11.51 -5.30 7.75
N ASP A 182 -11.62 -4.77 6.53
CA ASP A 182 -12.06 -5.48 5.34
C ASP A 182 -10.86 -5.85 4.45
N VAL A 183 -9.88 -4.95 4.35
CA VAL A 183 -8.72 -5.10 3.48
C VAL A 183 -7.44 -4.65 4.20
N VAL A 184 -6.36 -5.42 4.03
CA VAL A 184 -4.98 -4.99 4.34
C VAL A 184 -4.20 -4.88 3.04
N MET A 185 -3.66 -3.69 2.76
CA MET A 185 -2.82 -3.42 1.59
C MET A 185 -1.34 -3.40 1.98
N GLY A 186 -0.46 -3.96 1.13
CA GLY A 186 0.98 -3.99 1.35
C GLY A 186 1.80 -3.86 0.06
N GLY A 187 3.14 -3.83 0.18
CA GLY A 187 4.13 -3.79 -0.89
C GLY A 187 5.36 -4.63 -0.57
N HIS A 188 6.58 -4.08 -0.76
CA HIS A 188 7.86 -4.61 -0.29
C HIS A 188 8.45 -5.80 -1.05
N ILE A 189 7.66 -6.85 -1.29
CA ILE A 189 8.18 -8.08 -1.92
C ILE A 189 8.08 -8.07 -3.45
N HIS A 190 7.58 -6.97 -4.04
CA HIS A 190 7.44 -6.78 -5.48
C HIS A 190 6.64 -7.88 -6.20
N LEU A 191 5.77 -8.57 -5.47
CA LEU A 191 4.93 -9.64 -5.99
C LEU A 191 3.46 -9.28 -5.75
N PRO A 192 2.69 -8.95 -6.81
CA PRO A 192 1.27 -8.61 -6.65
C PRO A 192 0.42 -9.87 -6.49
N TYR A 193 -0.51 -9.86 -5.54
CA TYR A 193 -1.54 -10.87 -5.37
C TYR A 193 -2.68 -10.36 -4.50
N VAL A 194 -3.82 -11.06 -4.61
CA VAL A 194 -4.98 -10.89 -3.73
C VAL A 194 -5.30 -12.25 -3.11
N CYS A 195 -5.52 -12.28 -1.79
CA CYS A 195 -5.95 -13.50 -1.10
C CYS A 195 -6.86 -13.18 0.09
N GLU A 196 -7.71 -14.12 0.47
CA GLU A 196 -8.49 -14.05 1.70
C GLU A 196 -7.68 -14.61 2.87
N LEU A 197 -7.40 -13.78 3.87
CA LEU A 197 -6.58 -14.19 5.04
C LEU A 197 -7.30 -15.20 5.94
N SER A 198 -8.62 -15.22 5.94
CA SER A 198 -9.41 -16.22 6.67
C SER A 198 -9.15 -17.66 6.21
N ASP A 199 -8.68 -17.85 4.98
CA ASP A 199 -8.33 -19.17 4.45
C ASP A 199 -6.97 -19.68 4.98
N THR A 200 -6.10 -18.76 5.39
CA THR A 200 -4.72 -19.06 5.80
C THR A 200 -4.46 -18.83 7.30
N VAL A 201 -5.22 -17.94 7.92
CA VAL A 201 -5.12 -17.61 9.35
C VAL A 201 -6.35 -18.15 10.07
N SER A 202 -6.21 -19.34 10.67
CA SER A 202 -7.31 -19.98 11.37
C SER A 202 -7.89 -19.11 12.49
N GLY A 203 -9.23 -19.16 12.66
CA GLY A 203 -9.94 -18.49 13.75
C GLY A 203 -10.07 -16.96 13.60
N LEU A 204 -9.92 -16.41 12.40
CA LEU A 204 -10.36 -15.04 12.15
C LEU A 204 -11.89 -14.95 12.29
N LYS A 205 -12.34 -13.92 13.00
CA LYS A 205 -13.77 -13.73 13.29
C LYS A 205 -14.59 -13.24 12.10
N ARG A 206 -13.91 -12.76 11.06
CA ARG A 206 -14.52 -12.25 9.83
C ARG A 206 -13.57 -12.37 8.64
N ARG A 207 -14.09 -12.21 7.44
CA ARG A 207 -13.30 -12.14 6.23
C ARG A 207 -12.39 -10.91 6.25
N LEU A 208 -11.14 -11.11 5.91
CA LEU A 208 -10.14 -10.06 5.78
C LEU A 208 -9.31 -10.35 4.54
N TRP A 209 -9.25 -9.41 3.62
CA TRP A 209 -8.54 -9.54 2.37
C TRP A 209 -7.15 -8.94 2.45
N CYS A 210 -6.17 -9.61 1.88
CA CYS A 210 -4.83 -9.09 1.65
C CYS A 210 -4.69 -8.70 0.19
N VAL A 211 -4.33 -7.44 -0.07
CA VAL A 211 -4.06 -6.88 -1.39
C VAL A 211 -2.61 -6.45 -1.43
N GLN A 212 -1.78 -7.24 -2.09
CA GLN A 212 -0.36 -7.02 -2.19
C GLN A 212 -0.03 -6.34 -3.52
N ALA A 213 0.75 -5.26 -3.46
CA ALA A 213 1.20 -4.56 -4.65
C ALA A 213 2.52 -5.15 -5.18
N GLY A 214 2.71 -5.03 -6.48
CA GLY A 214 4.01 -5.18 -7.13
C GLY A 214 4.76 -3.86 -7.22
N THR A 215 5.78 -3.82 -8.07
CA THR A 215 6.60 -2.64 -8.35
C THR A 215 5.88 -1.73 -9.36
N ALA A 216 5.60 -0.48 -8.99
CA ALA A 216 4.81 0.40 -9.86
C ALA A 216 5.58 0.87 -11.10
N VAL A 217 6.74 1.53 -10.94
CA VAL A 217 7.42 2.20 -12.06
C VAL A 217 8.93 1.94 -12.15
N SER A 218 9.52 1.21 -11.21
CA SER A 218 10.97 0.99 -11.20
C SER A 218 11.39 -0.24 -11.99
N SER A 219 12.68 -0.31 -12.36
CA SER A 219 13.29 -1.49 -12.96
C SER A 219 13.52 -2.64 -11.96
N ARG A 220 13.23 -2.43 -10.68
CA ARG A 220 13.38 -3.43 -9.61
C ARG A 220 12.18 -4.38 -9.54
N ILE A 221 11.83 -4.97 -10.65
CA ILE A 221 10.76 -5.97 -10.72
C ILE A 221 11.26 -7.35 -10.29
N ARG A 222 10.36 -8.21 -9.83
CA ARG A 222 10.61 -9.65 -9.73
C ARG A 222 10.53 -10.30 -11.11
N ARG A 223 11.27 -11.39 -11.33
CA ARG A 223 11.27 -12.09 -12.62
C ARG A 223 9.89 -12.57 -13.04
N GLU A 224 9.03 -12.87 -12.07
CA GLU A 224 7.69 -13.43 -12.28
C GLU A 224 6.58 -12.39 -12.38
N ALA A 225 6.90 -11.10 -12.16
CA ALA A 225 5.90 -10.04 -12.16
C ALA A 225 6.45 -8.79 -12.87
N PRO A 226 5.76 -8.26 -13.87
CA PRO A 226 6.10 -6.98 -14.47
C PRO A 226 5.81 -5.82 -13.51
N ASN A 227 6.05 -4.59 -13.95
CA ASN A 227 5.52 -3.42 -13.25
C ASN A 227 4.00 -3.55 -13.15
N SER A 228 3.45 -3.31 -11.98
CA SER A 228 2.03 -3.50 -11.73
C SER A 228 1.49 -2.53 -10.67
N VAL A 229 0.20 -2.23 -10.78
CA VAL A 229 -0.55 -1.42 -9.82
C VAL A 229 -1.90 -2.07 -9.53
N ASN A 230 -2.50 -1.74 -8.40
CA ASN A 230 -3.84 -2.21 -8.04
C ASN A 230 -4.84 -1.04 -8.10
N LEU A 231 -5.99 -1.29 -8.70
CA LEU A 231 -7.15 -0.39 -8.69
C LEU A 231 -8.26 -1.06 -7.88
N LEU A 232 -8.59 -0.51 -6.72
CA LEU A 232 -9.68 -0.98 -5.87
C LEU A 232 -10.92 -0.15 -6.15
N GLU A 233 -11.96 -0.80 -6.66
CA GLU A 233 -13.30 -0.22 -6.82
C GLU A 233 -14.19 -0.63 -5.64
N PHE A 234 -14.86 0.34 -5.04
CA PHE A 234 -15.79 0.11 -3.93
C PHE A 234 -17.01 1.03 -4.04
N PRO A 235 -18.17 0.56 -3.55
CA PRO A 235 -19.40 1.33 -3.67
C PRO A 235 -19.47 2.48 -2.65
N ASP A 236 -20.18 3.53 -3.03
CA ASP A 236 -20.57 4.62 -2.12
C ASP A 236 -21.78 4.24 -1.25
N ASP A 237 -22.42 3.10 -1.52
CA ASP A 237 -23.66 2.66 -0.91
C ASP A 237 -23.43 1.43 0.00
N ALA A 238 -23.95 1.50 1.23
CA ALA A 238 -23.87 0.41 2.21
C ALA A 238 -24.60 -0.88 1.79
N ASN A 239 -25.59 -0.77 0.91
CA ASN A 239 -26.35 -1.94 0.43
C ASN A 239 -25.56 -2.80 -0.56
N ASN A 240 -24.47 -2.28 -1.10
CA ASN A 240 -23.57 -3.01 -1.98
C ASN A 240 -22.29 -3.38 -1.22
N LEU A 241 -22.06 -4.66 -1.00
CA LEU A 241 -20.90 -5.21 -0.30
C LEU A 241 -19.79 -5.67 -1.25
N ARG A 242 -19.98 -5.46 -2.56
CA ARG A 242 -19.05 -5.94 -3.57
C ARG A 242 -17.97 -4.90 -3.83
N CYS A 243 -16.76 -5.22 -3.45
CA CYS A 243 -15.56 -4.51 -3.85
C CYS A 243 -14.83 -5.31 -4.93
N CYS A 244 -14.07 -4.66 -5.79
CA CYS A 244 -13.27 -5.31 -6.81
C CYS A 244 -11.86 -4.76 -6.78
N VAL A 245 -10.86 -5.63 -6.78
CA VAL A 245 -9.46 -5.27 -7.00
C VAL A 245 -9.07 -5.73 -8.39
N GLU A 246 -8.68 -4.78 -9.20
CA GLU A 246 -8.08 -5.01 -10.51
C GLU A 246 -6.57 -4.84 -10.40
N ARG A 247 -5.81 -5.84 -10.83
CA ARG A 247 -4.37 -5.73 -11.04
C ARG A 247 -4.11 -5.36 -12.49
N TRP A 248 -3.41 -4.27 -12.68
CA TRP A 248 -2.98 -3.77 -13.98
C TRP A 248 -1.48 -3.96 -14.13
N ASP A 249 -1.06 -4.73 -15.14
CA ASP A 249 0.33 -5.05 -15.43
C ASP A 249 0.82 -4.29 -16.67
N TYR A 250 2.03 -3.71 -16.58
CA TYR A 250 2.62 -3.01 -17.71
C TYR A 250 3.07 -3.99 -18.81
N GLN A 251 2.55 -3.79 -19.99
CA GLN A 251 2.89 -4.55 -21.19
C GLN A 251 3.89 -3.79 -22.04
N LYS A 252 5.14 -4.25 -22.03
CA LYS A 252 6.24 -3.57 -22.74
C LYS A 252 5.99 -3.45 -24.25
N ALA A 253 5.38 -4.48 -24.87
CA ALA A 253 5.08 -4.47 -26.30
C ALA A 253 4.05 -3.41 -26.69
N GLY A 254 3.08 -3.14 -25.80
CA GLY A 254 2.03 -2.13 -25.99
C GLY A 254 2.32 -0.77 -25.39
N GLY A 255 3.37 -0.65 -24.57
CA GLY A 255 3.72 0.58 -23.86
C GLY A 255 2.62 1.09 -22.92
N ARG A 256 1.79 0.20 -22.39
CA ARG A 256 0.63 0.56 -21.54
C ARG A 256 0.39 -0.48 -20.45
N PHE A 257 -0.36 -0.08 -19.43
CA PHE A 257 -0.92 -1.02 -18.46
C PHE A 257 -2.15 -1.71 -19.06
N GLU A 258 -2.26 -3.01 -18.84
CA GLU A 258 -3.41 -3.83 -19.24
C GLU A 258 -3.94 -4.59 -18.03
N LEU A 259 -5.25 -4.82 -17.99
CA LEU A 259 -5.88 -5.61 -16.94
C LEU A 259 -5.35 -7.04 -16.97
N ALA A 260 -4.69 -7.45 -15.90
CA ALA A 260 -4.07 -8.77 -15.78
C ALA A 260 -4.89 -9.72 -14.91
N ASP A 261 -5.58 -9.21 -13.89
CA ASP A 261 -6.40 -9.99 -12.98
C ASP A 261 -7.50 -9.12 -12.35
N SER A 262 -8.61 -9.74 -11.96
CA SER A 262 -9.71 -9.08 -11.28
C SER A 262 -10.27 -9.98 -10.19
N SER A 263 -10.23 -9.51 -8.94
CA SER A 263 -10.67 -10.24 -7.76
C SER A 263 -11.85 -9.53 -7.10
N VAL A 264 -12.95 -10.24 -6.92
CA VAL A 264 -14.11 -9.74 -6.16
C VAL A 264 -13.92 -10.00 -4.68
N LEU A 265 -13.91 -8.92 -3.90
CA LEU A 265 -13.81 -8.96 -2.45
C LEU A 265 -15.20 -8.92 -1.83
N ASN A 266 -15.65 -10.03 -1.25
CA ASN A 266 -16.89 -10.07 -0.49
C ASN A 266 -16.61 -9.55 0.92
N VAL A 267 -16.88 -8.26 1.16
CA VAL A 267 -16.65 -7.61 2.46
C VAL A 267 -17.87 -7.74 3.36
N GLN A 268 -17.65 -7.74 4.68
CA GLN A 268 -18.68 -7.82 5.70
C GLN A 268 -18.78 -6.46 6.41
N ARG A 269 -19.63 -5.58 5.92
CA ARG A 269 -19.89 -4.30 6.60
C ARG A 269 -20.74 -4.50 7.86
N ILE A 270 -20.32 -3.90 8.97
CA ILE A 270 -20.99 -3.97 10.27
C ILE A 270 -21.70 -2.65 10.54
#